data_7241065eaccd2d1abdce54f368650d84
#
_entry.id   7241065eaccd2d1abdce54f368650d84
#
_cell.length_a   1.000
_cell.length_b   1.000
_cell.length_c   1.000
_cell.angle_alpha   90.00
_cell.angle_beta   90.00
_cell.angle_gamma   90.00
#
_symmetry.space_group_name_H-M   'P 1'
#
loop_
_entity.id
_entity.type
_entity.pdbx_description
1 polymer ?
#
loop_
_entity_poly.entity_id
_entity_poly.type
_entity_poly.pdbx_seq_one_letter_code
_entity_poly.pdbx_strand_id
1 'polypeptide(L)'
;MEKKYIELVLKEAKKAYNSGEVPVGAIIIKNNKIIAKAHNMVEKKKNSIMHAEIIAITKASKKIRNWRLNNCDMYVSLEPCDMCKAAILLSRINKVYYLVKKDKSININKNKFIYLSNYEKKSLNLIQEFFKNRR
;
A
#
# COMPACT_ATOMS: atom_id res chain seq x y z
N MET A 1 -15.07 -1.78 -10.54
CA MET A 1 -13.79 -2.53 -10.40
C MET A 1 -12.86 -1.82 -9.42
N GLU A 2 -12.56 -0.56 -9.65
CA GLU A 2 -11.69 0.20 -8.75
C GLU A 2 -12.22 0.25 -7.32
N LYS A 3 -13.51 0.49 -7.15
CA LYS A 3 -14.15 0.55 -5.83
C LYS A 3 -13.89 -0.71 -5.00
N LYS A 4 -13.93 -1.87 -5.65
CA LYS A 4 -13.65 -3.16 -4.98
C LYS A 4 -12.24 -3.21 -4.43
N TYR A 5 -11.27 -2.71 -5.18
CA TYR A 5 -9.87 -2.69 -4.76
C TYR A 5 -9.66 -1.70 -3.61
N ILE A 6 -10.32 -0.55 -3.67
CA ILE A 6 -10.28 0.45 -2.59
C ILE A 6 -10.81 -0.15 -1.29
N GLU A 7 -11.94 -0.85 -1.35
CA GLU A 7 -12.53 -1.49 -0.16
C GLU A 7 -11.59 -2.52 0.45
N LEU A 8 -10.89 -3.30 -0.39
CA LEU A 8 -9.91 -4.28 0.09
C LEU A 8 -8.70 -3.63 0.74
N VAL A 9 -8.20 -2.55 0.16
CA VAL A 9 -7.08 -1.77 0.73
C VAL A 9 -7.46 -1.23 2.10
N LEU A 10 -8.65 -0.65 2.21
CA LEU A 10 -9.13 -0.11 3.48
C LEU A 10 -9.33 -1.20 4.52
N LYS A 11 -9.78 -2.38 4.10
CA LYS A 11 -9.93 -3.53 4.98
C LYS A 11 -8.57 -3.97 5.54
N GLU A 12 -7.54 -4.01 4.68
CA GLU A 12 -6.17 -4.33 5.12
C GLU A 12 -5.64 -3.25 6.07
N ALA A 13 -5.88 -1.98 5.77
CA ALA A 13 -5.49 -0.88 6.66
C ALA A 13 -6.15 -1.02 8.04
N LYS A 14 -7.41 -1.43 8.08
CA LYS A 14 -8.15 -1.65 9.34
C LYS A 14 -7.55 -2.81 10.14
N LYS A 15 -7.10 -3.87 9.47
CA LYS A 15 -6.39 -4.98 10.13
C LYS A 15 -5.13 -4.49 10.83
N ALA A 16 -4.36 -3.62 10.15
CA ALA A 16 -3.17 -3.01 10.75
C ALA A 16 -3.56 -2.19 11.98
N TYR A 17 -4.56 -1.32 11.85
CA TYR A 17 -5.08 -0.51 12.95
C TYR A 17 -5.43 -1.38 14.17
N ASN A 18 -6.18 -2.46 13.96
CA ASN A 18 -6.62 -3.34 15.03
C ASN A 18 -5.47 -4.10 15.68
N SER A 19 -4.34 -4.22 15.00
CA SER A 19 -3.14 -4.89 15.50
C SER A 19 -2.11 -3.94 16.12
N GLY A 20 -2.45 -2.65 16.25
CA GLY A 20 -1.54 -1.65 16.82
C GLY A 20 -0.47 -1.18 15.84
N GLU A 21 -0.65 -1.42 14.54
CA GLU A 21 0.24 -0.96 13.47
C GLU A 21 -0.27 0.33 12.87
N VAL A 22 0.61 1.10 12.24
CA VAL A 22 0.18 2.23 11.41
C VAL A 22 -0.78 1.69 10.35
N PRO A 23 -2.00 2.27 10.19
CA PRO A 23 -3.04 1.68 9.34
C PRO A 23 -2.79 1.91 7.86
N VAL A 24 -1.88 1.13 7.31
CA VAL A 24 -1.58 1.10 5.88
C VAL A 24 -1.86 -0.29 5.34
N GLY A 25 -2.66 -0.35 4.28
CA GLY A 25 -2.94 -1.57 3.55
C GLY A 25 -2.51 -1.43 2.10
N ALA A 26 -2.16 -2.54 1.48
CA ALA A 26 -1.77 -2.59 0.07
C ALA A 26 -2.25 -3.89 -0.57
N ILE A 27 -2.62 -3.79 -1.85
CA ILE A 27 -2.92 -4.97 -2.66
C ILE A 27 -2.19 -4.86 -3.98
N ILE A 28 -1.89 -6.00 -4.58
CA ILE A 28 -1.32 -6.07 -5.93
C ILE A 28 -2.26 -6.90 -6.79
N ILE A 29 -2.57 -6.38 -7.97
CA ILE A 29 -3.46 -7.05 -8.92
C ILE A 29 -2.73 -7.30 -10.24
N LYS A 30 -3.11 -8.40 -10.89
CA LYS A 30 -2.62 -8.76 -12.23
C LYS A 30 -3.78 -9.38 -13.00
N ASN A 31 -4.06 -8.86 -14.20
CA ASN A 31 -5.16 -9.35 -15.04
C ASN A 31 -6.49 -9.38 -14.27
N ASN A 32 -6.79 -8.29 -13.54
CA ASN A 32 -8.01 -8.14 -12.72
C ASN A 32 -8.13 -9.15 -11.57
N LYS A 33 -7.04 -9.84 -11.24
CA LYS A 33 -7.01 -10.77 -10.10
C LYS A 33 -6.10 -10.24 -9.01
N ILE A 34 -6.54 -10.35 -7.78
CA ILE A 34 -5.75 -9.95 -6.62
C ILE A 34 -4.72 -11.06 -6.36
N ILE A 35 -3.44 -10.72 -6.45
CA ILE A 35 -2.36 -11.69 -6.22
C ILE A 35 -1.66 -11.49 -4.87
N ALA A 36 -1.88 -10.36 -4.20
CA ALA A 36 -1.35 -10.12 -2.87
C ALA A 36 -2.21 -9.12 -2.11
N LYS A 37 -2.38 -9.36 -0.81
CA LYS A 37 -2.99 -8.42 0.15
C LYS A 37 -2.05 -8.33 1.34
N ALA A 38 -1.82 -7.13 1.85
CA ALA A 38 -0.89 -6.92 2.94
C ALA A 38 -1.24 -5.67 3.75
N HIS A 39 -0.75 -5.63 4.97
CA HIS A 39 -0.83 -4.44 5.82
C HIS A 39 0.47 -4.33 6.62
N ASN A 40 0.71 -3.15 7.20
CA ASN A 40 1.91 -2.92 8.01
C ASN A 40 2.02 -3.94 9.13
N MET A 41 3.24 -4.45 9.33
CA MET A 41 3.54 -5.43 10.38
C MET A 41 4.88 -5.13 11.06
N VAL A 42 5.25 -3.85 11.16
CA VAL A 42 6.52 -3.40 11.76
C VAL A 42 6.63 -3.89 13.21
N GLU A 43 5.59 -3.68 14.01
CA GLU A 43 5.60 -4.07 15.42
C GLU A 43 5.53 -5.57 15.59
N LYS A 44 4.62 -6.22 14.88
CA LYS A 44 4.43 -7.67 14.98
C LYS A 44 5.66 -8.45 14.56
N LYS A 45 6.31 -8.05 13.48
CA LYS A 45 7.50 -8.72 12.94
C LYS A 45 8.80 -8.20 13.56
N LYS A 46 8.73 -7.14 14.38
CA LYS A 46 9.90 -6.48 14.96
C LYS A 46 10.92 -6.15 13.88
N ASN A 47 10.42 -5.58 12.78
CA ASN A 47 11.21 -5.31 11.59
C ASN A 47 10.77 -3.98 10.98
N SER A 48 11.68 -3.00 10.99
CA SER A 48 11.40 -1.63 10.58
C SER A 48 10.99 -1.47 9.12
N ILE A 49 11.29 -2.43 8.26
CA ILE A 49 10.96 -2.33 6.83
C ILE A 49 9.68 -3.10 6.45
N MET A 50 8.98 -3.69 7.42
CA MET A 50 7.76 -4.47 7.16
C MET A 50 6.55 -3.57 6.90
N HIS A 51 6.68 -2.69 5.94
CA HIS A 51 5.60 -1.87 5.42
C HIS A 51 4.69 -2.72 4.54
N ALA A 52 3.43 -2.31 4.43
CA ALA A 52 2.43 -3.02 3.62
C ALA A 52 2.93 -3.28 2.20
N GLU A 53 3.57 -2.29 1.58
CA GLU A 53 4.04 -2.40 0.21
C GLU A 53 5.15 -3.45 0.05
N ILE A 54 6.09 -3.50 0.99
CA ILE A 54 7.18 -4.49 0.98
C ILE A 54 6.61 -5.90 1.13
N ILE A 55 5.66 -6.07 2.05
CA ILE A 55 5.00 -7.37 2.27
C ILE A 55 4.21 -7.78 1.02
N ALA A 56 3.48 -6.84 0.41
CA ALA A 56 2.71 -7.11 -0.81
C ALA A 56 3.61 -7.56 -1.95
N ILE A 57 4.73 -6.86 -2.16
CA ILE A 57 5.72 -7.23 -3.19
C ILE A 57 6.25 -8.63 -2.93
N THR A 58 6.61 -8.93 -1.69
CA THR A 58 7.14 -10.25 -1.31
C THR A 58 6.13 -11.35 -1.61
N LYS A 59 4.86 -11.14 -1.22
CA LYS A 59 3.79 -12.12 -1.47
C LYS A 59 3.52 -12.32 -2.96
N ALA A 60 3.44 -11.22 -3.72
CA ALA A 60 3.17 -11.27 -5.15
C ALA A 60 4.27 -11.98 -5.92
N SER A 61 5.53 -11.64 -5.62
CA SER A 61 6.69 -12.27 -6.26
C SER A 61 6.74 -13.77 -6.00
N LYS A 62 6.42 -14.18 -4.79
CA LYS A 62 6.36 -15.58 -4.40
C LYS A 62 5.25 -16.31 -5.14
N LYS A 63 4.07 -15.68 -5.24
CA LYS A 63 2.91 -16.28 -5.90
C LYS A 63 3.14 -16.53 -7.38
N ILE A 64 3.70 -15.55 -8.09
CA ILE A 64 3.95 -15.70 -9.52
C ILE A 64 5.32 -16.31 -9.83
N ARG A 65 6.13 -16.56 -8.81
CA ARG A 65 7.49 -17.13 -8.92
C ARG A 65 8.40 -16.32 -9.82
N ASN A 66 8.31 -15.00 -9.68
CA ASN A 66 9.12 -14.07 -10.47
C ASN A 66 9.26 -12.76 -9.70
N TRP A 67 10.46 -12.21 -9.64
CA TRP A 67 10.67 -10.93 -8.98
C TRP A 67 10.16 -9.74 -9.83
N ARG A 68 10.01 -9.95 -11.14
CA ARG A 68 9.48 -8.93 -12.03
C ARG A 68 7.96 -8.95 -11.97
N LEU A 69 7.39 -7.88 -11.45
CA LEU A 69 5.94 -7.74 -11.33
C LEU A 69 5.37 -6.94 -12.51
N ASN A 70 5.82 -7.31 -13.71
CA ASN A 70 5.32 -6.69 -14.94
C ASN A 70 3.81 -6.89 -15.06
N ASN A 71 3.11 -5.88 -15.57
CA ASN A 71 1.66 -5.90 -15.75
C ASN A 71 0.88 -6.03 -14.43
N CYS A 72 1.52 -5.73 -13.31
CA CYS A 72 0.87 -5.69 -12.01
C CYS A 72 0.66 -4.24 -11.59
N ASP A 73 -0.48 -3.96 -10.97
CA ASP A 73 -0.78 -2.67 -10.39
C ASP A 73 -0.92 -2.82 -8.88
N MET A 74 -0.55 -1.77 -8.14
CA MET A 74 -0.69 -1.73 -6.68
C MET A 74 -1.70 -0.67 -6.29
N TYR A 75 -2.54 -0.99 -5.29
CA TYR A 75 -3.35 -0.01 -4.58
C TYR A 75 -2.86 0.03 -3.15
N VAL A 76 -2.67 1.21 -2.60
CA VAL A 76 -2.16 1.42 -1.24
C VAL A 76 -2.88 2.58 -0.58
N SER A 77 -3.16 2.48 0.72
CA SER A 77 -3.97 3.48 1.42
C SER A 77 -3.26 4.79 1.71
N LEU A 78 -1.94 4.80 1.72
CA LEU A 78 -1.12 5.98 1.98
C LEU A 78 -0.01 6.04 0.93
N GLU A 79 0.34 7.24 0.48
CA GLU A 79 1.45 7.41 -0.47
C GLU A 79 2.69 6.68 0.06
N PRO A 80 3.33 5.83 -0.76
CA PRO A 80 4.53 5.10 -0.32
C PRO A 80 5.67 6.04 0.09
N CYS A 81 6.40 5.63 1.12
CA CYS A 81 7.63 6.33 1.52
C CYS A 81 8.73 6.09 0.48
N ASP A 82 9.86 6.77 0.63
CA ASP A 82 10.96 6.67 -0.34
C ASP A 82 11.49 5.25 -0.49
N MET A 83 11.59 4.51 0.61
CA MET A 83 11.99 3.09 0.58
C MET A 83 11.04 2.26 -0.27
N CYS A 84 9.74 2.41 -0.04
CA CYS A 84 8.72 1.65 -0.75
C CYS A 84 8.64 2.05 -2.22
N LYS A 85 8.81 3.35 -2.53
CA LYS A 85 8.88 3.81 -3.93
C LYS A 85 10.04 3.15 -4.67
N ALA A 86 11.22 3.08 -4.03
CA ALA A 86 12.38 2.41 -4.62
C ALA A 86 12.10 0.92 -4.85
N ALA A 87 11.53 0.24 -3.85
CA ALA A 87 11.19 -1.17 -3.97
C ALA A 87 10.19 -1.43 -5.10
N ILE A 88 9.19 -0.57 -5.24
CA ILE A 88 8.18 -0.65 -6.31
C ILE A 88 8.85 -0.51 -7.68
N LEU A 89 9.76 0.46 -7.83
CA LEU A 89 10.49 0.66 -9.08
C LEU A 89 11.36 -0.55 -9.42
N LEU A 90 12.08 -1.07 -8.43
CA LEU A 90 12.92 -2.28 -8.61
C LEU A 90 12.10 -3.49 -9.03
N SER A 91 10.88 -3.60 -8.54
CA SER A 91 9.99 -4.74 -8.81
C SER A 91 9.28 -4.66 -10.17
N ARG A 92 9.42 -3.55 -10.90
CA ARG A 92 8.79 -3.33 -12.22
C ARG A 92 7.27 -3.28 -12.18
N ILE A 93 6.67 -2.88 -11.05
CA ILE A 93 5.22 -2.66 -10.95
C ILE A 93 4.82 -1.56 -11.93
N ASN A 94 3.68 -1.75 -12.61
CA ASN A 94 3.23 -0.83 -13.64
C ASN A 94 2.69 0.49 -13.06
N LYS A 95 1.58 0.43 -12.33
CA LYS A 95 0.93 1.61 -11.75
C LYS A 95 0.71 1.43 -10.26
N VAL A 96 0.80 2.54 -9.50
CA VAL A 96 0.50 2.56 -8.08
C VAL A 96 -0.56 3.63 -7.82
N TYR A 97 -1.66 3.21 -7.24
CA TYR A 97 -2.77 4.11 -6.87
C TYR A 97 -2.79 4.27 -5.35
N TYR A 98 -2.74 5.50 -4.87
CA TYR A 98 -2.74 5.77 -3.42
C TYR A 98 -3.86 6.73 -3.03
N LEU A 99 -4.33 6.62 -1.78
CA LEU A 99 -5.53 7.31 -1.31
C LEU A 99 -5.24 8.57 -0.52
N VAL A 100 -4.11 8.61 0.20
CA VAL A 100 -3.71 9.77 1.01
C VAL A 100 -2.36 10.25 0.52
N LYS A 101 -2.29 11.52 0.19
CA LYS A 101 -1.04 12.16 -0.24
C LYS A 101 -0.28 12.67 0.99
N LYS A 102 1.02 12.42 1.04
CA LYS A 102 1.88 12.94 2.10
C LYS A 102 2.25 14.38 1.82
N ASP A 103 2.28 15.19 2.89
CA ASP A 103 2.80 16.54 2.79
C ASP A 103 4.28 16.49 2.42
N LYS A 104 4.71 17.43 1.58
CA LYS A 104 6.10 17.56 1.15
C LYS A 104 6.63 16.40 0.30
N SER A 105 5.76 15.50 -0.16
CA SER A 105 6.21 14.47 -1.08
C SER A 105 6.48 15.09 -2.46
N ILE A 106 7.62 14.74 -3.05
CA ILE A 106 7.92 15.09 -4.41
C ILE A 106 7.38 13.96 -5.29
N ASN A 107 6.41 14.29 -6.14
CA ASN A 107 5.87 13.28 -7.06
C ASN A 107 6.78 13.22 -8.29
N ILE A 108 7.80 12.39 -8.21
CA ILE A 108 8.83 12.28 -9.24
C ILE A 108 8.30 11.59 -10.51
N ASN A 109 7.27 10.76 -10.39
CA ASN A 109 6.75 10.01 -11.53
C ASN A 109 5.23 9.97 -11.51
N LYS A 110 4.62 11.05 -12.00
CA LYS A 110 3.16 11.23 -12.02
C LYS A 110 2.43 10.19 -12.87
N ASN A 111 3.12 9.58 -13.83
CA ASN A 111 2.51 8.57 -14.69
C ASN A 111 2.43 7.21 -14.01
N LYS A 112 3.28 6.97 -13.03
CA LYS A 112 3.32 5.71 -12.30
C LYS A 112 2.55 5.77 -10.97
N PHE A 113 2.76 6.85 -10.19
CA PHE A 113 2.13 7.02 -8.88
C PHE A 113 0.94 7.97 -9.02
N ILE A 114 -0.27 7.42 -8.87
CA ILE A 114 -1.53 8.11 -9.15
C ILE A 114 -2.33 8.31 -7.87
N TYR A 115 -2.63 9.58 -7.57
CA TYR A 115 -3.39 9.96 -6.38
C TYR A 115 -4.90 9.86 -6.65
N LEU A 116 -5.62 9.09 -5.82
CA LEU A 116 -7.07 8.93 -5.90
C LEU A 116 -7.75 9.77 -4.81
N SER A 117 -7.83 11.08 -5.04
CA SER A 117 -8.33 12.04 -4.06
C SER A 117 -9.75 11.77 -3.55
N ASN A 118 -10.60 11.15 -4.37
CA ASN A 118 -12.00 10.87 -4.00
C ASN A 118 -12.13 9.93 -2.80
N TYR A 119 -11.09 9.15 -2.50
CA TYR A 119 -11.11 8.15 -1.44
C TYR A 119 -10.26 8.54 -0.23
N GLU A 120 -9.66 9.73 -0.24
CA GLU A 120 -8.72 10.16 0.80
C GLU A 120 -9.32 10.14 2.20
N LYS A 121 -10.55 10.65 2.34
CA LYS A 121 -11.18 10.83 3.65
C LYS A 121 -11.25 9.55 4.46
N LYS A 122 -11.63 8.44 3.84
CA LYS A 122 -11.77 7.16 4.54
C LYS A 122 -10.43 6.65 5.07
N SER A 123 -9.39 6.74 4.26
CA SER A 123 -8.05 6.30 4.66
C SER A 123 -7.44 7.25 5.69
N LEU A 124 -7.60 8.56 5.48
CA LEU A 124 -7.06 9.58 6.37
C LEU A 124 -7.66 9.47 7.78
N ASN A 125 -8.95 9.18 7.88
CA ASN A 125 -9.62 9.01 9.18
C ASN A 125 -8.98 7.90 10.02
N LEU A 126 -8.65 6.77 9.42
CA LEU A 126 -7.97 5.67 10.13
C LEU A 126 -6.61 6.10 10.65
N ILE A 127 -5.84 6.80 9.83
CA ILE A 127 -4.50 7.26 10.18
C ILE A 127 -4.56 8.27 11.34
N GLN A 128 -5.45 9.25 11.23
CA GLN A 128 -5.61 10.28 12.26
C GLN A 128 -6.08 9.66 13.58
N GLU A 129 -7.02 8.74 13.54
CA GLU A 129 -7.53 8.06 14.72
C GLU A 129 -6.45 7.24 15.41
N PHE A 130 -5.61 6.55 14.63
CA PHE A 130 -4.49 5.79 15.16
C PHE A 130 -3.55 6.67 15.98
N PHE A 131 -3.09 7.78 15.41
CA PHE A 131 -2.16 8.67 16.08
C PHE A 131 -2.80 9.40 17.26
N LYS A 132 -4.08 9.73 17.20
CA LYS A 132 -4.83 10.33 18.31
C LYS A 132 -4.85 9.42 19.52
N ASN A 133 -5.06 8.13 19.33
CA ASN A 133 -5.18 7.15 20.42
C ASN A 133 -3.83 6.69 20.98
N ARG A 134 -2.73 7.08 20.37
CA ARG A 134 -1.38 6.69 20.77
C ARG A 134 -0.67 7.72 21.65
N ARG A 135 -1.31 8.80 21.97
CA ARG A 135 -0.73 9.85 22.82
C ARG A 135 -0.86 9.52 24.29
#